data_5288f291e455f6e6c8c85db6b43a2f91
#
_entry.id   5288f291e455f6e6c8c85db6b43a2f91
#
_cell.length_a   1.000
_cell.length_b   1.000
_cell.length_c   1.000
_cell.angle_alpha   90.00
_cell.angle_beta   90.00
_cell.angle_gamma   90.00
#
_symmetry.space_group_name_H-M   'P 1'
#
loop_
_entity.id
_entity.type
_entity.pdbx_description
1 polymer ?
#
loop_
_entity_poly.entity_id
_entity_poly.type
_entity_poly.pdbx_seq_one_letter_code
_entity_poly.pdbx_strand_id
1 'polypeptide(L)'
;MYQRALTNVEKVLKPSVARVMNAQSVAAFDAGRKQLAAAVVIERNELAKITPPSGLVTAHPAVLDAFDAYAGDAATQLSKAGDTKTSCGLPKAADVRLYEAKTGIRTAFAGLAQSVQQSIGKGVKFGALSVPAKPAAPAVIGGRGENGDVFQRSGSRGSGRLTIRNAGDDVVVVVATSNPRKPQASIYVRANKSATLSGVRNQDYYVYFKSGTNWDAKNHRFTENCAYQKFDDIFDGQYAWTVSLTKSPLGNAPSSETDAF
;
A
#
# COMPACT_ATOMS: atom_id res chain seq x y z
N MET A 1 -2.83 43.42 5.14
CA MET A 1 -1.42 43.11 5.49
C MET A 1 -1.21 41.59 5.64
N TYR A 2 -1.94 40.93 6.51
CA TYR A 2 -1.79 39.48 6.79
C TYR A 2 -2.02 38.56 5.57
N GLN A 3 -3.07 38.82 4.74
CA GLN A 3 -3.29 38.11 3.48
C GLN A 3 -2.08 38.20 2.53
N ARG A 4 -1.44 39.39 2.45
CA ARG A 4 -0.25 39.57 1.60
C ARG A 4 0.91 38.71 2.09
N ALA A 5 1.08 38.59 3.40
CA ALA A 5 2.11 37.74 3.98
C ALA A 5 1.89 36.27 3.61
N LEU A 6 0.69 35.73 3.81
CA LEU A 6 0.35 34.37 3.43
C LEU A 6 0.52 34.10 1.92
N THR A 7 0.11 35.07 1.08
CA THR A 7 0.33 34.98 -0.38
C THR A 7 1.81 34.95 -0.75
N ASN A 8 2.65 35.70 -0.03
CA ASN A 8 4.10 35.65 -0.24
C ASN A 8 4.69 34.29 0.16
N VAL A 9 4.29 33.75 1.31
CA VAL A 9 4.67 32.40 1.74
C VAL A 9 4.32 31.37 0.64
N GLU A 10 3.10 31.40 0.10
CA GLU A 10 2.71 30.50 -0.99
C GLU A 10 3.61 30.67 -2.22
N LYS A 11 3.91 31.91 -2.62
CA LYS A 11 4.79 32.18 -3.78
C LYS A 11 6.18 31.61 -3.58
N VAL A 12 6.74 31.72 -2.36
CA VAL A 12 8.07 31.21 -2.04
C VAL A 12 8.09 29.69 -1.98
N LEU A 13 7.07 29.06 -1.39
CA LEU A 13 6.98 27.61 -1.27
C LEU A 13 6.66 26.90 -2.60
N LYS A 14 5.92 27.54 -3.50
CA LYS A 14 5.48 26.96 -4.77
C LYS A 14 6.59 26.29 -5.60
N PRO A 15 7.77 26.92 -5.83
CA PRO A 15 8.86 26.28 -6.57
C PRO A 15 9.42 25.03 -5.87
N SER A 16 9.51 25.05 -4.53
CA SER A 16 9.98 23.90 -3.74
C SER A 16 8.99 22.74 -3.80
N VAL A 17 7.69 23.00 -3.68
CA VAL A 17 6.63 22.02 -3.87
C VAL A 17 6.68 21.45 -5.29
N ALA A 18 6.78 22.30 -6.31
CA ALA A 18 6.86 21.86 -7.70
C ALA A 18 8.08 20.96 -7.95
N ARG A 19 9.24 21.28 -7.37
CA ARG A 19 10.44 20.44 -7.46
C ARG A 19 10.21 19.05 -6.92
N VAL A 20 9.61 18.93 -5.74
CA VAL A 20 9.29 17.64 -5.11
C VAL A 20 8.30 16.85 -5.96
N MET A 21 7.23 17.51 -6.43
CA MET A 21 6.19 16.85 -7.22
C MET A 21 6.68 16.41 -8.61
N ASN A 22 7.64 17.11 -9.19
CA ASN A 22 8.23 16.80 -10.50
C ASN A 22 9.44 15.85 -10.42
N ALA A 23 9.85 15.43 -9.22
CA ALA A 23 10.96 14.49 -9.05
C ALA A 23 10.71 13.19 -9.84
N GLN A 24 11.72 12.73 -10.59
CA GLN A 24 11.65 11.51 -11.41
C GLN A 24 12.34 10.31 -10.74
N SER A 25 12.95 10.51 -9.57
CA SER A 25 13.58 9.44 -8.80
C SER A 25 13.36 9.64 -7.31
N VAL A 26 13.47 8.55 -6.55
CA VAL A 26 13.36 8.57 -5.08
C VAL A 26 14.44 9.47 -4.47
N ALA A 27 15.67 9.44 -5.01
CA ALA A 27 16.78 10.30 -4.55
C ALA A 27 16.50 11.79 -4.78
N ALA A 28 16.01 12.15 -5.98
CA ALA A 28 15.63 13.54 -6.30
C ALA A 28 14.47 14.01 -5.42
N PHE A 29 13.51 13.14 -5.15
CA PHE A 29 12.40 13.42 -4.22
C PHE A 29 12.93 13.64 -2.80
N ASP A 30 13.84 12.79 -2.30
CA ASP A 30 14.41 12.92 -0.95
C ASP A 30 15.17 14.25 -0.77
N ALA A 31 15.98 14.62 -1.74
CA ALA A 31 16.66 15.92 -1.72
C ALA A 31 15.67 17.09 -1.75
N GLY A 32 14.66 17.01 -2.61
CA GLY A 32 13.64 18.04 -2.76
C GLY A 32 12.79 18.23 -1.49
N ARG A 33 12.34 17.14 -0.84
CA ARG A 33 11.53 17.22 0.38
C ARG A 33 12.30 17.83 1.56
N LYS A 34 13.61 17.55 1.69
CA LYS A 34 14.45 18.18 2.72
C LYS A 34 14.53 19.70 2.51
N GLN A 35 14.71 20.11 1.25
CA GLN A 35 14.69 21.53 0.90
C GLN A 35 13.32 22.18 1.14
N LEU A 36 12.23 21.48 0.83
CA LEU A 36 10.88 21.94 1.10
C LEU A 36 10.65 22.12 2.60
N ALA A 37 10.99 21.12 3.42
CA ALA A 37 10.85 21.21 4.87
C ALA A 37 11.63 22.44 5.44
N ALA A 38 12.87 22.64 5.01
CA ALA A 38 13.67 23.79 5.40
C ALA A 38 13.03 25.11 4.96
N ALA A 39 12.52 25.20 3.73
CA ALA A 39 11.83 26.39 3.23
C ALA A 39 10.57 26.71 4.05
N VAL A 40 9.80 25.69 4.42
CA VAL A 40 8.61 25.87 5.26
C VAL A 40 8.98 26.45 6.63
N VAL A 41 10.05 25.95 7.26
CA VAL A 41 10.54 26.48 8.55
C VAL A 41 10.96 27.96 8.42
N ILE A 42 11.66 28.31 7.33
CA ILE A 42 12.05 29.70 7.08
C ILE A 42 10.81 30.60 6.95
N GLU A 43 9.87 30.22 6.10
CA GLU A 43 8.65 31.01 5.87
C GLU A 43 7.76 31.10 7.12
N ARG A 44 7.70 30.05 7.90
CA ARG A 44 7.04 30.04 9.22
C ARG A 44 7.67 31.07 10.15
N ASN A 45 8.99 31.13 10.21
CA ASN A 45 9.71 32.08 11.06
C ASN A 45 9.54 33.52 10.58
N GLU A 46 9.49 33.77 9.27
CA GLU A 46 9.17 35.10 8.73
C GLU A 46 7.73 35.50 9.06
N LEU A 47 6.78 34.53 8.97
CA LEU A 47 5.39 34.79 9.34
C LEU A 47 5.24 35.11 10.84
N ALA A 48 6.05 34.48 11.72
CA ALA A 48 6.03 34.73 13.15
C ALA A 48 6.48 36.14 13.56
N LYS A 49 7.24 36.84 12.68
CA LYS A 49 7.67 38.23 12.92
C LYS A 49 6.56 39.25 12.63
N ILE A 50 5.47 38.82 12.02
CA ILE A 50 4.39 39.73 11.60
C ILE A 50 3.43 39.94 12.77
N THR A 51 3.16 41.19 13.11
CA THR A 51 2.08 41.51 14.03
C THR A 51 0.72 41.24 13.37
N PRO A 52 -0.05 40.27 13.87
CA PRO A 52 -1.36 39.97 13.30
C PRO A 52 -2.35 41.10 13.57
N PRO A 53 -3.35 41.30 12.69
CA PRO A 53 -4.48 42.15 12.99
C PRO A 53 -5.19 41.74 14.27
N SER A 54 -5.84 42.68 14.96
CA SER A 54 -6.51 42.42 16.24
C SER A 54 -7.48 41.23 16.21
N GLY A 55 -8.19 41.03 15.10
CA GLY A 55 -9.11 39.90 14.92
C GLY A 55 -8.41 38.55 14.64
N LEU A 56 -7.09 38.52 14.48
CA LEU A 56 -6.32 37.27 14.20
C LEU A 56 -5.26 37.00 15.26
N VAL A 57 -5.18 37.73 16.35
CA VAL A 57 -4.17 37.58 17.41
C VAL A 57 -4.23 36.15 18.00
N THR A 58 -5.43 35.68 18.30
CA THR A 58 -5.64 34.34 18.86
C THR A 58 -5.48 33.18 17.81
N ALA A 59 -5.71 33.49 16.53
CA ALA A 59 -5.59 32.51 15.44
C ALA A 59 -4.15 32.37 14.93
N HIS A 60 -3.32 33.38 15.09
CA HIS A 60 -1.96 33.38 14.54
C HIS A 60 -1.06 32.26 15.06
N PRO A 61 -1.03 31.92 16.35
CA PRO A 61 -0.28 30.75 16.83
C PRO A 61 -0.71 29.46 16.15
N ALA A 62 -2.00 29.21 16.00
CA ALA A 62 -2.50 28.00 15.33
C ALA A 62 -2.10 27.93 13.85
N VAL A 63 -1.96 29.07 13.17
CA VAL A 63 -1.40 29.13 11.82
C VAL A 63 0.07 28.70 11.83
N LEU A 64 0.87 29.19 12.77
CA LEU A 64 2.29 28.82 12.90
C LEU A 64 2.44 27.33 13.20
N ASP A 65 1.63 26.78 14.09
CA ASP A 65 1.61 25.35 14.44
C ASP A 65 1.28 24.47 13.20
N ALA A 66 0.38 24.94 12.34
CA ALA A 66 0.06 24.24 11.09
C ALA A 66 1.27 24.17 10.13
N PHE A 67 2.08 25.22 10.07
CA PHE A 67 3.33 25.21 9.30
C PHE A 67 4.38 24.28 9.91
N ASP A 68 4.50 24.25 11.24
CA ASP A 68 5.42 23.34 11.94
C ASP A 68 5.03 21.88 11.70
N ALA A 69 3.74 21.55 11.78
CA ALA A 69 3.23 20.22 11.46
C ALA A 69 3.53 19.82 10.01
N TYR A 70 3.33 20.73 9.05
CA TYR A 70 3.64 20.46 7.66
C TYR A 70 5.14 20.27 7.40
N ALA A 71 6.00 21.04 8.04
CA ALA A 71 7.45 20.86 7.94
C ALA A 71 7.86 19.47 8.44
N GLY A 72 7.32 19.02 9.56
CA GLY A 72 7.51 17.67 10.11
C GLY A 72 7.02 16.57 9.16
N ASP A 73 5.84 16.75 8.59
CA ASP A 73 5.28 15.81 7.61
C ASP A 73 6.14 15.73 6.35
N ALA A 74 6.57 16.86 5.79
CA ALA A 74 7.46 16.90 4.64
C ALA A 74 8.80 16.22 4.92
N ALA A 75 9.37 16.45 6.11
CA ALA A 75 10.63 15.85 6.54
C ALA A 75 10.54 14.31 6.69
N THR A 76 9.36 13.76 6.97
CA THR A 76 9.18 12.33 7.28
C THR A 76 8.54 11.51 6.14
N GLN A 77 8.11 12.13 5.03
CA GLN A 77 7.36 11.42 3.98
C GLN A 77 8.11 10.21 3.39
N LEU A 78 9.43 10.25 3.23
CA LEU A 78 10.19 9.09 2.76
C LEU A 78 10.44 8.04 3.84
N SER A 79 10.45 8.38 5.12
CA SER A 79 10.52 7.38 6.17
C SER A 79 9.16 6.69 6.38
N LYS A 80 8.05 7.36 6.11
CA LYS A 80 6.72 6.75 6.02
C LYS A 80 6.54 5.94 4.73
N ALA A 81 7.10 6.41 3.60
CA ALA A 81 7.28 5.63 2.37
C ALA A 81 8.47 4.66 2.45
N GLY A 82 9.15 4.60 3.59
CA GLY A 82 10.25 3.69 3.92
C GLY A 82 9.79 2.26 4.16
N ASP A 83 8.48 2.02 4.20
CA ASP A 83 7.96 0.68 4.01
C ASP A 83 8.25 0.27 2.56
N THR A 84 9.52 -0.14 2.37
CA THR A 84 10.06 -0.52 1.09
C THR A 84 9.51 -1.85 0.60
N LYS A 85 8.67 -2.49 1.42
CA LYS A 85 8.01 -3.75 1.12
C LYS A 85 6.50 -3.57 0.98
N THR A 86 5.92 -4.34 0.08
CA THR A 86 4.46 -4.52 -0.02
C THR A 86 3.97 -5.40 1.13
N SER A 87 2.67 -5.52 1.33
CA SER A 87 2.06 -6.49 2.24
C SER A 87 2.45 -7.95 1.92
N CYS A 88 2.98 -8.18 0.72
CA CYS A 88 3.51 -9.46 0.27
C CYS A 88 4.99 -9.69 0.63
N GLY A 89 5.62 -8.81 1.40
CA GLY A 89 7.04 -8.88 1.72
C GLY A 89 7.98 -8.56 0.56
N LEU A 90 7.45 -8.10 -0.58
CA LEU A 90 8.20 -7.77 -1.78
C LEU A 90 8.69 -6.32 -1.74
N PRO A 91 9.87 -6.01 -2.30
CA PRO A 91 10.29 -4.63 -2.48
C PRO A 91 9.25 -3.85 -3.30
N LYS A 92 8.82 -2.69 -2.79
CA LYS A 92 8.00 -1.76 -3.58
C LYS A 92 8.82 -1.22 -4.75
N ALA A 93 8.23 -1.19 -5.94
CA ALA A 93 8.83 -0.56 -7.10
C ALA A 93 9.09 0.95 -6.86
N ALA A 94 10.12 1.50 -7.49
CA ALA A 94 10.54 2.88 -7.26
C ALA A 94 9.46 3.90 -7.65
N ASP A 95 8.69 3.63 -8.70
CA ASP A 95 7.56 4.44 -9.17
C ASP A 95 6.39 4.43 -8.17
N VAL A 96 6.08 3.27 -7.56
CA VAL A 96 5.07 3.14 -6.50
C VAL A 96 5.49 3.94 -5.28
N ARG A 97 6.74 3.79 -4.83
CA ARG A 97 7.27 4.57 -3.70
C ARG A 97 7.22 6.07 -3.95
N LEU A 98 7.58 6.48 -5.16
CA LEU A 98 7.56 7.88 -5.57
C LEU A 98 6.12 8.43 -5.63
N TYR A 99 5.18 7.65 -6.15
CA TYR A 99 3.76 7.99 -6.17
C TYR A 99 3.19 8.17 -4.75
N GLU A 100 3.43 7.22 -3.85
CA GLU A 100 2.98 7.28 -2.46
C GLU A 100 3.56 8.50 -1.74
N ALA A 101 4.87 8.75 -1.90
CA ALA A 101 5.55 9.87 -1.30
C ALA A 101 5.03 11.23 -1.81
N LYS A 102 4.82 11.38 -3.11
CA LYS A 102 4.20 12.58 -3.70
C LYS A 102 2.76 12.78 -3.22
N THR A 103 2.00 11.69 -3.12
CA THR A 103 0.63 11.74 -2.59
C THR A 103 0.64 12.20 -1.13
N GLY A 104 1.59 11.73 -0.32
CA GLY A 104 1.77 12.19 1.06
C GLY A 104 2.08 13.67 1.15
N ILE A 105 3.01 14.20 0.35
CA ILE A 105 3.32 15.65 0.30
C ILE A 105 2.06 16.46 -0.09
N ARG A 106 1.33 16.01 -1.10
CA ARG A 106 0.09 16.68 -1.52
C ARG A 106 -0.96 16.70 -0.41
N THR A 107 -1.16 15.58 0.25
CA THR A 107 -2.14 15.45 1.35
C THR A 107 -1.75 16.33 2.53
N ALA A 108 -0.48 16.33 2.92
CA ALA A 108 0.03 17.20 3.99
C ALA A 108 -0.14 18.68 3.64
N PHE A 109 0.12 19.08 2.39
CA PHE A 109 -0.08 20.46 1.96
C PHE A 109 -1.56 20.88 1.93
N ALA A 110 -2.44 19.98 1.50
CA ALA A 110 -3.88 20.22 1.58
C ALA A 110 -4.36 20.38 3.03
N GLY A 111 -3.80 19.57 3.94
CA GLY A 111 -4.02 19.68 5.39
C GLY A 111 -3.56 21.03 5.95
N LEU A 112 -2.35 21.48 5.59
CA LEU A 112 -1.87 22.82 5.94
C LEU A 112 -2.83 23.90 5.48
N ALA A 113 -3.23 23.88 4.20
CA ALA A 113 -4.15 24.86 3.64
C ALA A 113 -5.50 24.88 4.39
N GLN A 114 -6.02 23.68 4.71
CA GLN A 114 -7.26 23.55 5.48
C GLN A 114 -7.11 24.10 6.91
N SER A 115 -6.04 23.75 7.62
CA SER A 115 -5.78 24.20 8.99
C SER A 115 -5.62 25.72 9.06
N VAL A 116 -4.86 26.31 8.14
CA VAL A 116 -4.74 27.78 8.04
C VAL A 116 -6.10 28.41 7.79
N GLN A 117 -6.88 27.89 6.83
CA GLN A 117 -8.19 28.43 6.49
C GLN A 117 -9.19 28.33 7.66
N GLN A 118 -9.16 27.25 8.42
CA GLN A 118 -9.99 27.06 9.61
C GLN A 118 -9.62 28.06 10.72
N SER A 119 -8.32 28.33 10.91
CA SER A 119 -7.84 29.24 11.95
C SER A 119 -8.19 30.69 11.66
N ILE A 120 -8.09 31.13 10.39
CA ILE A 120 -8.25 32.54 10.02
C ILE A 120 -9.64 32.93 9.47
N GLY A 121 -10.50 31.93 9.25
CA GLY A 121 -11.86 32.15 8.77
C GLY A 121 -11.98 32.55 7.30
N LYS A 122 -13.17 33.03 6.89
CA LYS A 122 -13.52 33.25 5.47
C LYS A 122 -12.86 34.45 4.82
N GLY A 123 -12.26 35.36 5.58
CA GLY A 123 -11.71 36.63 5.08
C GLY A 123 -10.32 36.54 4.44
N VAL A 124 -9.60 35.44 4.65
CA VAL A 124 -8.22 35.24 4.19
C VAL A 124 -8.15 33.94 3.40
N LYS A 125 -7.36 33.91 2.33
CA LYS A 125 -7.19 32.73 1.46
C LYS A 125 -5.76 32.23 1.53
N PHE A 126 -5.60 30.92 1.66
CA PHE A 126 -4.32 30.21 1.62
C PHE A 126 -4.49 28.86 0.92
N GLY A 127 -3.47 28.40 0.21
CA GLY A 127 -3.45 27.09 -0.45
C GLY A 127 -3.91 27.10 -1.91
N ALA A 128 -4.55 28.17 -2.39
CA ALA A 128 -5.09 28.21 -3.74
C ALA A 128 -4.03 28.16 -4.86
N LEU A 129 -2.80 28.61 -4.57
CA LEU A 129 -1.70 28.68 -5.55
C LEU A 129 -0.73 27.51 -5.45
N SER A 130 -0.76 26.77 -4.34
CA SER A 130 0.32 25.87 -3.93
C SER A 130 -0.10 24.41 -3.77
N VAL A 131 -1.39 24.10 -3.62
CA VAL A 131 -1.84 22.70 -3.55
C VAL A 131 -1.53 22.02 -4.88
N PRO A 132 -0.61 21.06 -4.91
CA PRO A 132 -0.20 20.44 -6.15
C PRO A 132 -1.29 19.54 -6.74
N ALA A 133 -1.26 19.33 -8.05
CA ALA A 133 -2.11 18.34 -8.71
C ALA A 133 -1.88 16.94 -8.14
N LYS A 134 -2.90 16.09 -8.21
CA LYS A 134 -2.76 14.68 -7.83
C LYS A 134 -1.73 14.02 -8.74
N PRO A 135 -0.73 13.31 -8.19
CA PRO A 135 0.21 12.55 -9.02
C PRO A 135 -0.51 11.46 -9.80
N ALA A 136 -0.02 11.14 -10.99
CA ALA A 136 -0.51 9.99 -11.75
C ALA A 136 -0.14 8.70 -11.01
N ALA A 137 -1.11 7.80 -10.85
CA ALA A 137 -0.85 6.50 -10.30
C ALA A 137 0.08 5.71 -11.25
N PRO A 138 1.03 4.93 -10.71
CA PRO A 138 1.84 4.04 -11.54
C PRO A 138 0.94 3.01 -12.22
N ALA A 139 1.37 2.52 -13.38
CA ALA A 139 0.70 1.42 -14.04
C ALA A 139 0.73 0.19 -13.12
N VAL A 140 -0.41 -0.45 -12.95
CA VAL A 140 -0.49 -1.70 -12.19
C VAL A 140 0.20 -2.78 -13.03
N ILE A 141 1.36 -3.24 -12.56
CA ILE A 141 2.07 -4.36 -13.15
C ILE A 141 1.54 -5.62 -12.47
N GLY A 142 0.61 -6.26 -13.11
CA GLY A 142 0.03 -7.49 -12.61
C GLY A 142 -1.27 -7.80 -13.31
N GLY A 143 -1.52 -9.06 -13.46
CA GLY A 143 -2.71 -9.58 -14.10
C GLY A 143 -3.54 -10.40 -13.12
N ARG A 144 -4.33 -11.26 -13.71
CA ARG A 144 -5.12 -12.26 -13.04
C ARG A 144 -4.77 -13.63 -13.63
N GLY A 145 -4.53 -14.63 -12.80
CA GLY A 145 -4.24 -15.99 -13.25
C GLY A 145 -5.44 -16.67 -13.90
N GLU A 146 -5.22 -17.75 -14.64
CA GLU A 146 -6.28 -18.59 -15.17
C GLU A 146 -6.87 -19.46 -14.07
N ASN A 147 -8.22 -19.58 -14.04
CA ASN A 147 -8.87 -20.43 -13.03
C ASN A 147 -8.58 -21.91 -13.31
N GLY A 148 -8.01 -22.60 -12.32
CA GLY A 148 -7.64 -24.01 -12.46
C GLY A 148 -6.24 -24.23 -13.05
N ASP A 149 -5.48 -23.17 -13.31
CA ASP A 149 -4.09 -23.28 -13.77
C ASP A 149 -3.22 -23.94 -12.71
N VAL A 150 -2.59 -25.05 -13.08
CA VAL A 150 -1.64 -25.81 -12.24
C VAL A 150 -0.22 -25.51 -12.73
N PHE A 151 0.32 -24.41 -12.24
CA PHE A 151 1.59 -23.86 -12.70
C PHE A 151 2.84 -24.47 -12.04
N GLN A 152 2.65 -25.27 -11.00
CA GLN A 152 3.76 -25.94 -10.33
C GLN A 152 3.34 -27.36 -9.95
N ARG A 153 4.22 -28.31 -10.25
CA ARG A 153 4.03 -29.71 -9.90
C ARG A 153 5.38 -30.40 -9.79
N SER A 154 5.58 -31.19 -8.74
CA SER A 154 6.82 -31.95 -8.52
C SER A 154 6.55 -33.43 -8.30
N GLY A 155 7.41 -34.30 -8.83
CA GLY A 155 7.39 -35.75 -8.69
C GLY A 155 6.22 -36.45 -9.38
N SER A 156 6.01 -37.74 -9.06
CA SER A 156 4.96 -38.57 -9.64
C SER A 156 3.55 -38.12 -9.24
N ARG A 157 2.57 -38.36 -10.11
CA ARG A 157 1.15 -38.17 -9.80
C ARG A 157 0.61 -39.36 -9.02
N GLY A 158 -0.28 -39.09 -8.06
CA GLY A 158 -1.08 -40.09 -7.36
C GLY A 158 -2.53 -40.08 -7.85
N SER A 159 -3.39 -40.75 -7.09
CA SER A 159 -4.83 -40.81 -7.33
C SER A 159 -5.61 -39.69 -6.63
N GLY A 160 -4.98 -38.96 -5.69
CA GLY A 160 -5.61 -37.97 -4.87
C GLY A 160 -6.21 -36.81 -5.66
N ARG A 161 -7.26 -36.21 -5.11
CA ARG A 161 -7.97 -35.07 -5.70
C ARG A 161 -8.33 -34.07 -4.62
N LEU A 162 -8.06 -32.79 -4.88
CA LEU A 162 -8.44 -31.69 -4.02
C LEU A 162 -9.31 -30.70 -4.81
N THR A 163 -10.58 -30.60 -4.44
CA THR A 163 -11.49 -29.61 -4.99
C THR A 163 -11.51 -28.40 -4.08
N ILE A 164 -11.27 -27.22 -4.64
CA ILE A 164 -11.26 -25.94 -3.94
C ILE A 164 -12.48 -25.13 -4.35
N ARG A 165 -13.26 -24.67 -3.38
CA ARG A 165 -14.35 -23.71 -3.56
C ARG A 165 -13.90 -22.39 -2.97
N ASN A 166 -13.70 -21.39 -3.82
CA ASN A 166 -13.22 -20.07 -3.39
C ASN A 166 -14.34 -19.05 -3.51
N ALA A 167 -14.80 -18.52 -2.39
CA ALA A 167 -15.77 -17.42 -2.35
C ALA A 167 -15.15 -16.08 -1.91
N GLY A 168 -13.82 -16.06 -1.67
CA GLY A 168 -13.04 -14.86 -1.36
C GLY A 168 -12.33 -14.27 -2.59
N ASP A 169 -11.21 -13.62 -2.32
CA ASP A 169 -10.30 -13.10 -3.35
C ASP A 169 -9.63 -14.20 -4.16
N ASP A 170 -8.91 -13.82 -5.23
CA ASP A 170 -8.09 -14.77 -5.99
C ASP A 170 -7.08 -15.43 -5.06
N VAL A 171 -6.88 -16.74 -5.21
CA VAL A 171 -6.05 -17.55 -4.32
C VAL A 171 -5.17 -18.52 -5.10
N VAL A 172 -3.98 -18.76 -4.57
CA VAL A 172 -3.15 -19.91 -4.92
C VAL A 172 -3.21 -20.92 -3.80
N VAL A 173 -3.64 -22.12 -4.11
CA VAL A 173 -3.62 -23.26 -3.19
C VAL A 173 -2.39 -24.11 -3.47
N VAL A 174 -1.68 -24.46 -2.41
CA VAL A 174 -0.41 -25.17 -2.43
C VAL A 174 -0.55 -26.45 -1.60
N VAL A 175 -0.26 -27.57 -2.21
CA VAL A 175 -0.19 -28.90 -1.54
C VAL A 175 1.27 -29.23 -1.28
N ALA A 176 1.64 -29.45 -0.02
CA ALA A 176 3.01 -29.79 0.38
C ALA A 176 3.01 -30.72 1.61
N THR A 177 4.06 -31.53 1.76
CA THR A 177 4.22 -32.42 2.94
C THR A 177 4.55 -31.63 4.21
N SER A 178 5.40 -30.62 4.12
CA SER A 178 5.77 -29.78 5.27
C SER A 178 6.17 -28.36 4.89
N ASN A 179 6.79 -28.17 3.73
CA ASN A 179 7.34 -26.88 3.30
C ASN A 179 6.60 -26.35 2.07
N PRO A 180 5.80 -25.30 2.18
CA PRO A 180 5.04 -24.75 1.05
C PRO A 180 5.92 -24.15 -0.06
N ARG A 181 7.20 -23.86 0.23
CA ARG A 181 8.17 -23.42 -0.79
C ARG A 181 8.69 -24.58 -1.66
N LYS A 182 8.41 -25.83 -1.28
CA LYS A 182 8.71 -27.05 -2.05
C LYS A 182 7.43 -27.85 -2.29
N PRO A 183 6.48 -27.32 -3.05
CA PRO A 183 5.17 -27.93 -3.19
C PRO A 183 5.19 -29.21 -4.02
N GLN A 184 4.24 -30.10 -3.73
CA GLN A 184 3.87 -31.17 -4.66
C GLN A 184 3.15 -30.59 -5.88
N ALA A 185 2.23 -29.67 -5.65
CA ALA A 185 1.50 -28.97 -6.69
C ALA A 185 0.95 -27.63 -6.18
N SER A 186 0.76 -26.69 -7.09
CA SER A 186 0.12 -25.39 -6.85
C SER A 186 -0.90 -25.10 -7.93
N ILE A 187 -2.08 -24.61 -7.52
CA ILE A 187 -3.20 -24.30 -8.42
C ILE A 187 -3.75 -22.91 -8.13
N TYR A 188 -4.04 -22.15 -9.20
CA TYR A 188 -4.70 -20.85 -9.09
C TYR A 188 -6.21 -20.99 -9.13
N VAL A 189 -6.92 -20.34 -8.20
CA VAL A 189 -8.38 -20.35 -8.14
C VAL A 189 -8.90 -18.92 -8.04
N ARG A 190 -9.66 -18.49 -9.04
CA ARG A 190 -10.24 -17.13 -9.06
C ARG A 190 -11.29 -16.93 -7.98
N ALA A 191 -11.48 -15.69 -7.60
CA ALA A 191 -12.56 -15.25 -6.73
C ALA A 191 -13.92 -15.77 -7.23
N ASN A 192 -14.73 -16.30 -6.31
CA ASN A 192 -16.06 -16.85 -6.59
C ASN A 192 -16.07 -18.00 -7.63
N LYS A 193 -14.98 -18.76 -7.72
CA LYS A 193 -14.85 -19.92 -8.60
C LYS A 193 -14.45 -21.16 -7.82
N SER A 194 -14.59 -22.29 -8.48
CA SER A 194 -14.04 -23.57 -8.01
C SER A 194 -13.03 -24.10 -8.99
N ALA A 195 -12.06 -24.87 -8.50
CA ALA A 195 -11.11 -25.62 -9.31
C ALA A 195 -10.75 -26.93 -8.63
N THR A 196 -10.28 -27.90 -9.40
CA THR A 196 -9.89 -29.22 -8.88
C THR A 196 -8.44 -29.53 -9.26
N LEU A 197 -7.62 -29.74 -8.25
CA LEU A 197 -6.26 -30.26 -8.37
C LEU A 197 -6.31 -31.78 -8.37
N SER A 198 -6.12 -32.41 -9.53
CA SER A 198 -6.06 -33.88 -9.67
C SER A 198 -4.62 -34.36 -9.63
N GLY A 199 -4.42 -35.64 -9.28
CA GLY A 199 -3.12 -36.26 -9.25
C GLY A 199 -2.26 -35.83 -8.06
N VAL A 200 -2.87 -35.55 -6.92
CA VAL A 200 -2.18 -35.39 -5.65
C VAL A 200 -1.58 -36.74 -5.26
N ARG A 201 -0.36 -36.75 -4.72
CA ARG A 201 0.32 -37.99 -4.35
C ARG A 201 -0.42 -38.71 -3.25
N ASN A 202 -0.32 -40.05 -3.25
CA ASN A 202 -0.94 -40.93 -2.25
C ASN A 202 -0.12 -40.93 -0.94
N GLN A 203 0.00 -39.77 -0.33
CA GLN A 203 0.69 -39.55 0.95
C GLN A 203 0.04 -38.38 1.66
N ASP A 204 0.24 -38.30 2.96
CA ASP A 204 -0.23 -37.18 3.76
C ASP A 204 0.36 -35.83 3.31
N TYR A 205 -0.47 -34.81 3.33
CA TYR A 205 -0.06 -33.46 2.95
C TYR A 205 -0.82 -32.39 3.74
N TYR A 206 -0.25 -31.20 3.76
CA TYR A 206 -0.92 -29.99 4.21
C TYR A 206 -1.39 -29.16 3.02
N VAL A 207 -2.47 -28.44 3.22
CA VAL A 207 -2.98 -27.45 2.27
C VAL A 207 -2.68 -26.06 2.78
N TYR A 208 -1.81 -25.37 2.07
CA TYR A 208 -1.50 -23.96 2.26
C TYR A 208 -2.23 -23.15 1.21
N PHE A 209 -2.56 -21.91 1.54
CA PHE A 209 -3.14 -21.01 0.55
C PHE A 209 -2.68 -19.57 0.78
N LYS A 210 -2.45 -18.87 -0.32
CA LYS A 210 -2.12 -17.46 -0.33
C LYS A 210 -3.09 -16.74 -1.23
N SER A 211 -3.61 -15.61 -0.75
CA SER A 211 -4.49 -14.71 -1.50
C SER A 211 -3.81 -13.37 -1.70
N GLY A 212 -4.31 -12.57 -2.62
CA GLY A 212 -3.80 -11.26 -2.91
C GLY A 212 -4.34 -10.68 -4.20
N THR A 213 -3.81 -9.52 -4.56
CA THR A 213 -4.11 -8.84 -5.83
C THR A 213 -2.84 -8.67 -6.66
N ASN A 214 -3.01 -8.31 -7.95
CA ASN A 214 -1.90 -8.13 -8.89
C ASN A 214 -1.01 -9.38 -9.04
N TRP A 215 -1.55 -10.39 -9.72
CA TRP A 215 -0.86 -11.65 -9.99
C TRP A 215 0.31 -11.46 -10.97
N ASP A 216 1.52 -11.72 -10.51
CA ASP A 216 2.73 -11.83 -11.33
C ASP A 216 2.87 -13.27 -11.83
N ALA A 217 2.37 -13.54 -13.05
CA ALA A 217 2.37 -14.87 -13.64
C ALA A 217 3.79 -15.41 -13.88
N LYS A 218 4.78 -14.55 -14.11
CA LYS A 218 6.17 -14.95 -14.33
C LYS A 218 6.81 -15.52 -13.07
N ASN A 219 6.50 -14.93 -11.91
CA ASN A 219 7.08 -15.33 -10.63
C ASN A 219 6.08 -16.10 -9.76
N HIS A 220 4.90 -16.40 -10.25
CA HIS A 220 3.84 -17.18 -9.59
C HIS A 220 3.48 -16.64 -8.20
N ARG A 221 3.26 -15.32 -8.08
CA ARG A 221 3.00 -14.65 -6.81
C ARG A 221 2.05 -13.48 -6.94
N PHE A 222 1.33 -13.18 -5.89
CA PHE A 222 0.65 -11.90 -5.74
C PHE A 222 1.67 -10.83 -5.33
N THR A 223 1.42 -9.58 -5.71
CA THR A 223 2.31 -8.45 -5.41
C THR A 223 1.74 -7.47 -4.42
N GLU A 224 0.43 -7.52 -4.17
CA GLU A 224 -0.28 -6.65 -3.25
C GLU A 224 -1.32 -7.42 -2.43
N ASN A 225 -1.66 -6.88 -1.25
CA ASN A 225 -2.70 -7.38 -0.34
C ASN A 225 -2.59 -8.87 -0.02
N CYS A 226 -1.36 -9.37 0.16
CA CYS A 226 -1.15 -10.79 0.43
C CYS A 226 -1.57 -11.19 1.83
N ALA A 227 -2.23 -12.35 1.90
CA ALA A 227 -2.43 -13.12 3.11
C ALA A 227 -1.96 -14.56 2.88
N TYR A 228 -1.42 -15.19 3.93
CA TYR A 228 -0.85 -16.54 3.88
C TYR A 228 -1.47 -17.36 5.00
N GLN A 229 -2.06 -18.49 4.66
CA GLN A 229 -2.75 -19.36 5.61
C GLN A 229 -2.46 -20.84 5.33
N LYS A 230 -2.72 -21.68 6.32
CA LYS A 230 -2.60 -23.12 6.25
C LYS A 230 -3.81 -23.73 6.95
N PHE A 231 -4.41 -24.79 6.39
CA PHE A 231 -5.33 -25.63 7.16
C PHE A 231 -4.54 -26.39 8.24
N ASP A 232 -5.10 -26.45 9.44
CA ASP A 232 -4.44 -27.07 10.58
C ASP A 232 -4.46 -28.61 10.48
N ASP A 233 -5.44 -29.17 9.77
CA ASP A 233 -5.58 -30.59 9.53
C ASP A 233 -4.61 -31.12 8.46
N ILE A 234 -4.27 -32.39 8.58
CA ILE A 234 -3.52 -33.18 7.60
C ILE A 234 -4.53 -33.87 6.67
N PHE A 235 -4.25 -33.85 5.38
CA PHE A 235 -5.07 -34.47 4.34
C PHE A 235 -4.41 -35.74 3.83
N ASP A 236 -5.14 -36.84 3.83
CA ASP A 236 -4.67 -38.08 3.23
C ASP A 236 -4.80 -38.03 1.69
N GLY A 237 -3.70 -38.19 0.99
CA GLY A 237 -3.61 -38.15 -0.47
C GLY A 237 -4.28 -39.29 -1.21
N GLN A 238 -4.77 -40.32 -0.53
CA GLN A 238 -5.53 -41.39 -1.17
C GLN A 238 -6.98 -41.02 -1.46
N TYR A 239 -7.51 -40.00 -0.77
CA TYR A 239 -8.92 -39.62 -0.86
C TYR A 239 -9.14 -38.38 -1.75
N ALA A 240 -10.39 -38.17 -2.09
CA ALA A 240 -10.87 -36.95 -2.70
C ALA A 240 -11.39 -36.00 -1.62
N TRP A 241 -10.81 -34.82 -1.53
CA TRP A 241 -11.16 -33.79 -0.57
C TRP A 241 -11.85 -32.59 -1.25
N THR A 242 -12.75 -31.95 -0.52
CA THR A 242 -13.30 -30.66 -0.91
C THR A 242 -13.09 -29.67 0.22
N VAL A 243 -12.43 -28.55 -0.08
CA VAL A 243 -12.20 -27.45 0.87
C VAL A 243 -12.92 -26.21 0.39
N SER A 244 -13.45 -25.44 1.32
CA SER A 244 -14.08 -24.14 1.04
C SER A 244 -13.25 -23.03 1.71
N LEU A 245 -12.82 -22.05 0.91
CA LEU A 245 -12.03 -20.90 1.39
C LEU A 245 -12.93 -19.73 1.78
N THR A 246 -13.99 -20.02 2.52
CA THR A 246 -14.92 -19.04 3.07
C THR A 246 -14.85 -19.05 4.58
N LYS A 247 -14.90 -17.88 5.20
CA LYS A 247 -15.22 -17.78 6.62
C LYS A 247 -16.68 -18.23 6.79
N SER A 248 -16.91 -19.50 7.04
CA SER A 248 -18.24 -20.02 7.36
C SER A 248 -18.37 -20.16 8.87
N PRO A 249 -19.44 -19.63 9.50
CA PRO A 249 -19.69 -19.87 10.91
C PRO A 249 -20.08 -21.32 11.23
N LEU A 250 -20.30 -22.17 10.23
CA LEU A 250 -20.84 -23.55 10.39
C LEU A 250 -19.87 -24.66 9.92
N GLY A 251 -18.55 -24.40 9.88
CA GLY A 251 -17.58 -25.48 9.72
C GLY A 251 -16.83 -25.46 8.40
N ASN A 252 -15.68 -24.84 8.44
CA ASN A 252 -14.52 -25.21 7.64
C ASN A 252 -13.51 -25.86 8.56
N ALA A 253 -12.60 -26.68 7.99
CA ALA A 253 -11.41 -27.07 8.70
C ALA A 253 -10.71 -25.80 9.25
N PRO A 254 -10.27 -25.82 10.51
CA PRO A 254 -9.59 -24.68 11.11
C PRO A 254 -8.36 -24.33 10.28
N SER A 255 -8.06 -23.04 10.20
CA SER A 255 -6.88 -22.54 9.48
C SER A 255 -6.18 -21.48 10.31
N SER A 256 -4.87 -21.48 10.25
CA SER A 256 -3.98 -20.54 10.93
C SER A 256 -3.18 -19.71 9.94
N GLU A 257 -2.77 -18.52 10.36
CA GLU A 257 -1.82 -17.70 9.60
C GLU A 257 -0.45 -18.40 9.54
N THR A 258 0.27 -18.21 8.47
CA THR A 258 1.61 -18.75 8.28
C THR A 258 2.53 -17.70 7.65
N ASP A 259 3.82 -17.93 7.75
CA ASP A 259 4.83 -17.09 7.09
C ASP A 259 4.64 -17.09 5.58
N ALA A 260 5.09 -16.00 4.94
CA ALA A 260 5.09 -15.84 3.49
C ALA A 260 5.91 -16.94 2.79
N PHE A 261 5.37 -17.54 1.74
CA PHE A 261 5.97 -18.62 0.96
C PHE A 261 5.82 -18.43 -0.55
#